data_c5fd1adfbdb7bcbb29f87169534a6e7c
#
_entry.id   c5fd1adfbdb7bcbb29f87169534a6e7c
#
_cell.length_a   1.000
_cell.length_b   1.000
_cell.length_c   1.000
_cell.angle_alpha   90.00
_cell.angle_beta   90.00
_cell.angle_gamma   90.00
#
_symmetry.space_group_name_H-M   'P 1'
#
loop_
_entity.id
_entity.type
_entity.pdbx_description
1 polymer ?
#
loop_
_entity_poly.entity_id
_entity_poly.type
_entity_poly.pdbx_seq_one_letter_code
_entity_poly.pdbx_strand_id
1 'polypeptide(L)'
;YYYLFYGEIGVYVDNRWLCFENFLNDFPSLPGYNEYVKDPKSYTLDKDYLQQNIPKGCRVYSKDTCVLMLREDNSRLCALEKKNNNSSSRYLGVTYERGVYRASITINGILYHLGDFTNEIAAANAYLYALEHKTNSSLPMLYSIPYMSPTEFIKYNNSAKLVARVVVAKVVK
;
A
#
# COMPACT_ATOMS: atom_id res chain seq x y z
N TYR A 1 -16.06 -11.38 21.55
CA TYR A 1 -15.71 -10.04 21.01
C TYR A 1 -15.15 -10.12 19.60
N TYR A 2 -14.23 -11.05 19.29
CA TYR A 2 -13.66 -11.22 17.94
C TYR A 2 -14.64 -11.79 16.91
N TYR A 3 -15.62 -12.59 17.32
CA TYR A 3 -16.63 -13.17 16.42
C TYR A 3 -17.51 -12.09 15.76
N LEU A 4 -17.87 -11.04 16.47
CA LEU A 4 -18.64 -9.90 15.93
C LEU A 4 -17.88 -9.10 14.85
N PHE A 5 -16.55 -9.10 14.87
CA PHE A 5 -15.74 -8.37 13.91
C PHE A 5 -15.32 -9.19 12.68
N TYR A 6 -15.21 -10.49 12.81
CA TYR A 6 -14.71 -11.36 11.75
C TYR A 6 -15.73 -12.40 11.27
N GLY A 7 -16.54 -12.96 12.16
CA GLY A 7 -17.53 -13.98 11.83
C GLY A 7 -18.77 -13.42 11.11
N GLU A 8 -19.28 -12.26 11.54
CA GLU A 8 -20.46 -11.63 10.89
C GLU A 8 -20.19 -11.06 9.50
N ILE A 9 -18.95 -10.70 9.19
CA ILE A 9 -18.56 -10.18 7.87
C ILE A 9 -18.08 -11.26 6.90
N GLY A 10 -18.25 -12.55 7.25
CA GLY A 10 -17.93 -13.67 6.34
C GLY A 10 -16.43 -13.91 6.15
N VAL A 11 -15.59 -13.63 7.17
CA VAL A 11 -14.18 -13.99 7.13
C VAL A 11 -14.03 -15.48 7.43
N TYR A 12 -13.45 -16.22 6.49
CA TYR A 12 -13.22 -17.64 6.60
C TYR A 12 -11.77 -17.96 6.93
N VAL A 13 -11.59 -19.04 7.71
CA VAL A 13 -10.30 -19.68 7.95
C VAL A 13 -10.36 -21.06 7.29
N ASP A 14 -9.35 -21.41 6.52
CA ASP A 14 -9.24 -22.73 5.92
C ASP A 14 -9.29 -23.83 6.99
N ASN A 15 -9.97 -24.93 6.71
CA ASN A 15 -10.16 -26.03 7.65
C ASN A 15 -8.84 -26.58 8.21
N ARG A 16 -7.76 -26.56 7.43
CA ARG A 16 -6.44 -26.97 7.87
C ARG A 16 -5.92 -26.09 9.01
N TRP A 17 -6.18 -24.78 8.93
CA TRP A 17 -5.72 -23.80 9.94
C TRP A 17 -6.63 -23.68 11.17
N LEU A 18 -7.76 -24.38 11.18
CA LEU A 18 -8.52 -24.57 12.41
C LEU A 18 -7.75 -25.44 13.44
N CYS A 19 -6.80 -26.25 12.97
CA CYS A 19 -5.80 -26.89 13.81
C CYS A 19 -4.57 -26.01 13.95
N PHE A 20 -4.29 -25.52 15.16
CA PHE A 20 -3.18 -24.61 15.44
C PHE A 20 -1.80 -25.20 15.09
N GLU A 21 -1.62 -26.51 15.26
CA GLU A 21 -0.39 -27.20 14.88
C GLU A 21 -0.13 -27.10 13.36
N ASN A 22 -1.16 -27.26 12.54
CA ASN A 22 -1.06 -27.09 11.10
C ASN A 22 -0.69 -25.65 10.71
N PHE A 23 -1.30 -24.66 11.39
CA PHE A 23 -0.92 -23.26 11.19
C PHE A 23 0.55 -23.03 11.52
N LEU A 24 1.05 -23.53 12.65
CA LEU A 24 2.46 -23.40 13.03
C LEU A 24 3.41 -24.05 12.03
N ASN A 25 3.03 -25.22 11.49
CA ASN A 25 3.82 -25.92 10.48
C ASN A 25 3.87 -25.16 9.13
N ASP A 26 2.79 -24.51 8.77
CA ASP A 26 2.68 -23.75 7.51
C ASP A 26 3.29 -22.34 7.62
N PHE A 27 3.28 -21.73 8.80
CA PHE A 27 3.66 -20.34 9.03
C PHE A 27 5.06 -19.96 8.51
N PRO A 28 6.11 -20.81 8.68
CA PRO A 28 7.44 -20.53 8.14
C PRO A 28 7.51 -20.53 6.60
N SER A 29 6.51 -21.08 5.93
CA SER A 29 6.45 -21.13 4.46
C SER A 29 5.73 -19.93 3.83
N LEU A 30 5.14 -19.04 4.64
CA LEU A 30 4.43 -17.88 4.15
C LEU A 30 5.39 -16.86 3.51
N PRO A 31 5.00 -16.21 2.41
CA PRO A 31 5.73 -15.07 1.87
C PRO A 31 5.96 -14.01 2.95
N GLY A 32 7.19 -13.47 3.02
CA GLY A 32 7.59 -12.47 4.02
C GLY A 32 8.05 -13.02 5.37
N TYR A 33 8.10 -14.36 5.54
CA TYR A 33 8.51 -14.96 6.81
C TYR A 33 9.96 -14.60 7.20
N ASN A 34 10.88 -14.57 6.25
CA ASN A 34 12.28 -14.25 6.53
C ASN A 34 12.48 -12.83 7.04
N GLU A 35 11.68 -11.89 6.56
CA GLU A 35 11.65 -10.50 7.02
C GLU A 35 10.94 -10.38 8.37
N TYR A 36 9.82 -11.08 8.53
CA TYR A 36 9.09 -11.16 9.80
C TYR A 36 9.99 -11.65 10.93
N VAL A 37 10.81 -12.68 10.72
CA VAL A 37 11.70 -13.22 11.79
C VAL A 37 12.72 -12.17 12.26
N LYS A 38 13.15 -11.28 11.39
CA LYS A 38 14.10 -10.21 11.73
C LYS A 38 13.46 -9.11 12.59
N ASP A 39 12.19 -8.79 12.34
CA ASP A 39 11.44 -7.78 13.07
C ASP A 39 9.94 -8.12 13.19
N PRO A 40 9.58 -9.07 14.07
CA PRO A 40 8.19 -9.53 14.19
C PRO A 40 7.19 -8.43 14.55
N LYS A 41 7.66 -7.36 15.21
CA LYS A 41 6.78 -6.27 15.67
C LYS A 41 6.28 -5.40 14.52
N SER A 42 7.05 -5.27 13.46
CA SER A 42 6.70 -4.44 12.30
C SER A 42 5.83 -5.19 11.29
N TYR A 43 5.68 -6.49 11.40
CA TYR A 43 4.93 -7.32 10.45
C TYR A 43 3.58 -7.76 11.00
N THR A 44 2.69 -8.13 10.10
CA THR A 44 1.37 -8.72 10.40
C THR A 44 1.02 -9.76 9.34
N LEU A 45 0.21 -10.74 9.73
CA LEU A 45 -0.40 -11.68 8.79
C LEU A 45 -1.55 -10.98 8.06
N ASP A 46 -1.52 -11.00 6.76
CA ASP A 46 -2.55 -10.43 5.90
C ASP A 46 -3.09 -11.47 4.92
N LYS A 47 -4.42 -11.47 4.68
CA LYS A 47 -5.13 -12.32 3.71
C LYS A 47 -5.60 -11.54 2.49
N ASP A 48 -5.59 -10.21 2.56
CA ASP A 48 -6.28 -9.38 1.58
C ASP A 48 -5.38 -9.07 0.37
N TYR A 49 -4.08 -9.05 0.58
CA TYR A 49 -3.09 -8.73 -0.44
C TYR A 49 -3.14 -9.64 -1.67
N LEU A 50 -3.22 -10.96 -1.48
CA LEU A 50 -3.29 -11.92 -2.58
C LEU A 50 -4.71 -12.12 -3.12
N GLN A 51 -5.73 -11.57 -2.44
CA GLN A 51 -7.14 -11.79 -2.76
C GLN A 51 -7.87 -10.51 -3.19
N GLN A 52 -7.17 -9.51 -3.75
CA GLN A 52 -7.75 -8.21 -4.11
C GLN A 52 -8.90 -8.32 -5.12
N ASN A 53 -8.88 -9.33 -5.99
CA ASN A 53 -9.95 -9.60 -6.97
C ASN A 53 -11.12 -10.40 -6.37
N ILE A 54 -11.05 -10.78 -5.10
CA ILE A 54 -12.10 -11.53 -4.40
C ILE A 54 -12.87 -10.57 -3.49
N PRO A 55 -14.21 -10.60 -3.51
CA PRO A 55 -15.03 -9.82 -2.59
C PRO A 55 -14.60 -10.06 -1.13
N LYS A 56 -14.56 -9.01 -0.30
CA LYS A 56 -14.06 -9.09 1.09
C LYS A 56 -14.69 -10.20 1.92
N GLY A 57 -16.01 -10.39 1.79
CA GLY A 57 -16.74 -11.44 2.51
C GLY A 57 -16.46 -12.86 2.04
N CYS A 58 -15.65 -13.05 0.98
CA CYS A 58 -15.29 -14.36 0.44
C CYS A 58 -13.79 -14.67 0.62
N ARG A 59 -13.03 -13.78 1.25
CA ARG A 59 -11.58 -13.95 1.45
C ARG A 59 -11.30 -14.88 2.60
N VAL A 60 -10.29 -15.72 2.44
CA VAL A 60 -9.95 -16.84 3.33
C VAL A 60 -8.56 -16.66 3.91
N TYR A 61 -8.38 -16.96 5.19
CA TYR A 61 -7.07 -17.18 5.79
C TYR A 61 -6.61 -18.60 5.50
N SER A 62 -5.58 -18.76 4.68
CA SER A 62 -4.96 -20.05 4.39
C SER A 62 -3.47 -19.87 4.07
N LYS A 63 -2.77 -20.98 3.96
CA LYS A 63 -1.38 -21.02 3.52
C LYS A 63 -1.16 -20.37 2.16
N ASP A 64 -2.13 -20.52 1.24
CA ASP A 64 -2.00 -20.09 -0.15
C ASP A 64 -2.48 -18.66 -0.37
N THR A 65 -3.17 -18.08 0.62
CA THR A 65 -3.80 -16.76 0.50
C THR A 65 -3.23 -15.72 1.45
N CYS A 66 -2.40 -16.13 2.41
CA CYS A 66 -1.82 -15.24 3.39
C CYS A 66 -0.37 -14.87 3.09
N VAL A 67 0.00 -13.68 3.50
CA VAL A 67 1.38 -13.16 3.47
C VAL A 67 1.71 -12.52 4.82
N LEU A 68 2.98 -12.46 5.15
CA LEU A 68 3.51 -11.62 6.23
C LEU A 68 4.03 -10.32 5.62
N MET A 69 3.40 -9.20 5.95
CA MET A 69 3.72 -7.91 5.39
C MET A 69 3.87 -6.84 6.46
N LEU A 70 4.51 -5.73 6.12
CA LEU A 70 4.64 -4.59 7.04
C LEU A 70 3.24 -4.10 7.46
N ARG A 71 3.08 -3.78 8.74
CA ARG A 71 1.82 -3.21 9.28
C ARG A 71 1.41 -1.92 8.59
N GLU A 72 2.40 -1.10 8.22
CA GLU A 72 2.16 0.12 7.45
C GLU A 72 1.60 -0.18 6.06
N ASP A 73 2.12 -1.21 5.38
CA ASP A 73 1.63 -1.63 4.07
C ASP A 73 0.22 -2.19 4.15
N ASN A 74 -0.06 -3.00 5.16
CA ASN A 74 -1.41 -3.49 5.42
C ASN A 74 -2.39 -2.32 5.67
N SER A 75 -1.97 -1.32 6.45
CA SER A 75 -2.79 -0.13 6.70
C SER A 75 -3.05 0.66 5.41
N ARG A 76 -2.05 0.78 4.53
CA ARG A 76 -2.19 1.44 3.21
C ARG A 76 -3.12 0.66 2.29
N LEU A 77 -3.01 -0.67 2.28
CA LEU A 77 -3.91 -1.55 1.52
C LEU A 77 -5.37 -1.38 1.97
N CYS A 78 -5.61 -1.39 3.27
CA CYS A 78 -6.93 -1.14 3.85
C CYS A 78 -7.46 0.27 3.49
N ALA A 79 -6.59 1.27 3.46
CA ALA A 79 -6.97 2.64 3.08
C ALA A 79 -7.34 2.74 1.60
N LEU A 80 -6.63 2.04 0.72
CA LEU A 80 -6.97 1.93 -0.69
C LEU A 80 -8.36 1.36 -0.91
N GLU A 81 -8.65 0.25 -0.25
CA GLU A 81 -9.96 -0.42 -0.39
C GLU A 81 -11.12 0.40 0.19
N LYS A 82 -10.84 1.27 1.19
CA LYS A 82 -11.82 2.18 1.77
C LYS A 82 -11.95 3.49 1.01
N LYS A 83 -11.07 3.77 0.05
CA LYS A 83 -11.11 4.98 -0.74
C LYS A 83 -12.32 4.92 -1.67
N ASN A 84 -13.43 5.43 -1.19
CA ASN A 84 -14.75 5.37 -1.80
C ASN A 84 -15.12 6.70 -2.47
N ASN A 85 -16.35 6.78 -2.99
CA ASN A 85 -16.89 7.84 -3.82
C ASN A 85 -16.80 9.30 -3.29
N ASN A 86 -16.41 9.50 -2.03
CA ASN A 86 -16.27 10.83 -1.41
C ASN A 86 -14.82 11.34 -1.39
N SER A 87 -13.87 10.57 -1.93
CA SER A 87 -12.48 11.02 -2.03
C SER A 87 -12.31 11.99 -3.20
N SER A 88 -11.61 13.10 -2.98
CA SER A 88 -11.33 14.09 -4.03
C SER A 88 -10.36 13.58 -5.11
N SER A 89 -9.70 12.45 -4.89
CA SER A 89 -8.85 11.73 -5.85
C SER A 89 -9.03 10.22 -5.68
N ARG A 90 -8.91 9.45 -6.75
CA ARG A 90 -8.93 7.98 -6.73
C ARG A 90 -7.60 7.35 -6.27
N TYR A 91 -6.51 8.11 -6.21
CA TYR A 91 -5.19 7.61 -5.83
C TYR A 91 -4.88 7.88 -4.36
N LEU A 92 -4.26 6.91 -3.69
CA LEU A 92 -3.80 7.06 -2.31
C LEU A 92 -2.74 8.16 -2.23
N GLY A 93 -2.75 8.92 -1.11
CA GLY A 93 -1.80 10.00 -0.88
C GLY A 93 -2.04 11.24 -1.77
N VAL A 94 -3.12 11.25 -2.56
CA VAL A 94 -3.50 12.38 -3.43
C VAL A 94 -4.82 12.96 -2.99
N THR A 95 -4.88 14.28 -2.87
CA THR A 95 -6.10 15.07 -2.64
C THR A 95 -6.23 16.16 -3.70
N TYR A 96 -7.46 16.49 -4.10
CA TYR A 96 -7.72 17.62 -4.98
C TYR A 96 -8.27 18.78 -4.16
N GLU A 97 -7.57 19.90 -4.19
CA GLU A 97 -7.92 21.10 -3.45
C GLU A 97 -7.49 22.34 -4.22
N ARG A 98 -8.37 23.36 -4.31
CA ARG A 98 -8.08 24.66 -4.92
C ARG A 98 -7.49 24.60 -6.34
N GLY A 99 -7.95 23.64 -7.16
CA GLY A 99 -7.54 23.50 -8.54
C GLY A 99 -6.26 22.70 -8.78
N VAL A 100 -5.66 22.11 -7.72
CA VAL A 100 -4.45 21.30 -7.81
C VAL A 100 -4.60 19.95 -7.15
N TYR A 101 -3.86 18.97 -7.61
CA TYR A 101 -3.70 17.65 -6.98
C TYR A 101 -2.49 17.69 -6.05
N ARG A 102 -2.74 17.61 -4.75
CA ARG A 102 -1.69 17.59 -3.73
C ARG A 102 -1.30 16.16 -3.42
N ALA A 103 -0.01 15.84 -3.55
CA ALA A 103 0.54 14.56 -3.10
C ALA A 103 1.21 14.68 -1.74
N SER A 104 0.93 13.75 -0.85
CA SER A 104 1.54 13.67 0.49
C SER A 104 1.68 12.23 0.96
N ILE A 105 2.67 11.97 1.81
CA ILE A 105 2.91 10.66 2.42
C ILE A 105 3.23 10.83 3.90
N THR A 106 2.71 9.89 4.71
CA THR A 106 3.09 9.80 6.13
C THR A 106 4.14 8.70 6.30
N ILE A 107 5.26 9.04 6.91
CA ILE A 107 6.37 8.12 7.22
C ILE A 107 6.71 8.29 8.70
N ASN A 108 6.68 7.20 9.47
CA ASN A 108 6.95 7.22 10.91
C ASN A 108 6.09 8.27 11.66
N GLY A 109 4.84 8.41 11.29
CA GLY A 109 3.90 9.36 11.89
C GLY A 109 4.06 10.82 11.43
N ILE A 110 5.05 11.14 10.60
CA ILE A 110 5.30 12.49 10.08
C ILE A 110 4.73 12.60 8.67
N LEU A 111 3.91 13.64 8.44
CA LEU A 111 3.34 13.95 7.12
C LEU A 111 4.36 14.75 6.29
N TYR A 112 4.67 14.23 5.11
CA TYR A 112 5.51 14.88 4.11
C TYR A 112 4.67 15.32 2.93
N HIS A 113 4.75 16.61 2.58
CA HIS A 113 4.19 17.16 1.36
C HIS A 113 5.15 16.88 0.19
N LEU A 114 4.66 16.19 -0.86
CA LEU A 114 5.46 15.78 -2.01
C LEU A 114 5.36 16.76 -3.19
N GLY A 115 4.31 17.56 -3.21
CA GLY A 115 4.11 18.60 -4.23
C GLY A 115 2.64 18.81 -4.57
N ASP A 116 2.40 19.92 -5.30
CA ASP A 116 1.11 20.25 -5.91
C ASP A 116 1.24 20.14 -7.43
N PHE A 117 0.31 19.41 -8.07
CA PHE A 117 0.36 19.05 -9.48
C PHE A 117 -0.91 19.48 -10.19
N THR A 118 -0.81 19.80 -11.46
CA THR A 118 -1.97 20.07 -12.34
C THR A 118 -2.61 18.79 -12.88
N ASN A 119 -1.97 17.65 -12.69
CA ASN A 119 -2.41 16.35 -13.19
C ASN A 119 -2.46 15.31 -12.06
N GLU A 120 -3.59 14.58 -11.96
CA GLU A 120 -3.82 13.57 -10.92
C GLU A 120 -2.81 12.42 -10.97
N ILE A 121 -2.47 11.95 -12.20
CA ILE A 121 -1.52 10.86 -12.41
C ILE A 121 -0.11 11.28 -11.99
N ALA A 122 0.27 12.55 -12.25
CA ALA A 122 1.57 13.07 -11.79
C ALA A 122 1.66 13.09 -10.26
N ALA A 123 0.61 13.54 -9.57
CA ALA A 123 0.54 13.49 -8.11
C ALA A 123 0.64 12.04 -7.58
N ALA A 124 -0.05 11.10 -8.22
CA ALA A 124 0.00 9.69 -7.86
C ALA A 124 1.39 9.07 -8.07
N ASN A 125 2.07 9.40 -9.16
CA ASN A 125 3.46 8.97 -9.41
C ASN A 125 4.42 9.55 -8.36
N ALA A 126 4.23 10.80 -7.91
CA ALA A 126 5.03 11.37 -6.81
C ALA A 126 4.86 10.57 -5.51
N TYR A 127 3.62 10.18 -5.19
CA TYR A 127 3.35 9.33 -4.03
C TYR A 127 4.01 7.96 -4.15
N LEU A 128 3.87 7.28 -5.30
CA LEU A 128 4.50 5.97 -5.53
C LEU A 128 6.01 6.03 -5.44
N TYR A 129 6.61 7.05 -6.04
CA TYR A 129 8.05 7.27 -5.96
C TYR A 129 8.51 7.43 -4.51
N ALA A 130 7.79 8.23 -3.71
CA ALA A 130 8.09 8.39 -2.29
C ALA A 130 7.91 7.09 -1.50
N LEU A 131 6.88 6.32 -1.81
CA LEU A 131 6.62 5.04 -1.19
C LEU A 131 7.76 4.06 -1.46
N GLU A 132 8.22 3.94 -2.70
CA GLU A 132 9.31 3.06 -3.12
C GLU A 132 10.67 3.45 -2.50
N HIS A 133 10.97 4.76 -2.41
CA HIS A 133 12.31 5.24 -2.08
C HIS A 133 12.47 5.78 -0.65
N LYS A 134 11.38 6.00 0.06
CA LYS A 134 11.36 6.59 1.40
C LYS A 134 10.82 5.65 2.46
N THR A 135 10.26 4.51 2.06
CA THR A 135 9.77 3.48 2.97
C THR A 135 10.32 2.12 2.54
N ASN A 136 10.20 1.13 3.43
CA ASN A 136 10.50 -0.27 3.10
C ASN A 136 9.27 -0.97 2.48
N SER A 137 8.34 -0.20 1.89
CA SER A 137 7.09 -0.72 1.35
C SER A 137 7.34 -1.59 0.12
N SER A 138 6.66 -2.72 0.06
CA SER A 138 6.56 -3.59 -1.12
C SER A 138 5.33 -3.30 -1.99
N LEU A 139 4.46 -2.36 -1.57
CA LEU A 139 3.19 -2.05 -2.23
C LEU A 139 3.27 -1.33 -3.60
N PRO A 140 4.37 -0.65 -4.03
CA PRO A 140 4.40 0.01 -5.34
C PRO A 140 3.97 -0.87 -6.51
N MET A 141 4.23 -2.18 -6.41
CA MET A 141 3.83 -3.15 -7.44
C MET A 141 2.31 -3.38 -7.53
N LEU A 142 1.54 -2.96 -6.52
CA LEU A 142 0.08 -3.13 -6.48
C LEU A 142 -0.69 -1.99 -7.13
N TYR A 143 -0.03 -0.88 -7.38
CA TYR A 143 -0.70 0.28 -7.95
C TYR A 143 -0.62 0.22 -9.46
N SER A 144 -1.72 -0.08 -10.13
CA SER A 144 -1.86 0.10 -11.58
C SER A 144 -2.03 1.59 -11.93
N ILE A 145 -1.03 2.40 -11.60
CA ILE A 145 -0.97 3.79 -12.01
C ILE A 145 -0.22 3.84 -13.35
N PRO A 146 -0.76 4.52 -14.38
CA PRO A 146 -0.05 4.70 -15.63
C PRO A 146 1.33 5.33 -15.37
N TYR A 147 2.38 4.69 -15.89
CA TYR A 147 3.73 5.24 -15.80
C TYR A 147 3.79 6.61 -16.47
N MET A 148 4.45 7.54 -15.81
CA MET A 148 4.73 8.86 -16.37
C MET A 148 6.24 9.02 -16.47
N SER A 149 6.72 9.39 -17.67
CA SER A 149 8.14 9.64 -17.87
C SER A 149 8.62 10.83 -17.02
N PRO A 150 9.91 10.89 -16.63
CA PRO A 150 10.45 12.04 -15.88
C PRO A 150 10.19 13.39 -16.56
N THR A 151 10.25 13.43 -17.89
CA THR A 151 10.00 14.64 -18.66
C THR A 151 8.55 15.10 -18.61
N GLU A 152 7.60 14.16 -18.69
CA GLU A 152 6.17 14.44 -18.52
C GLU A 152 5.86 14.85 -17.09
N PHE A 153 6.46 14.17 -16.11
CA PHE A 153 6.29 14.47 -14.69
C PHE A 153 6.69 15.92 -14.36
N ILE A 154 7.83 16.39 -14.86
CA ILE A 154 8.31 17.78 -14.67
C ILE A 154 7.30 18.79 -15.21
N LYS A 155 6.65 18.50 -16.34
CA LYS A 155 5.65 19.36 -16.97
C LYS A 155 4.43 19.66 -16.08
N TYR A 156 4.07 18.74 -15.20
CA TYR A 156 2.89 18.85 -14.33
C TYR A 156 3.20 19.24 -12.88
N ASN A 157 4.49 19.42 -12.54
CA ASN A 157 4.90 19.76 -11.20
C ASN A 157 5.01 21.27 -11.01
N ASN A 158 4.06 21.85 -10.31
CA ASN A 158 4.05 23.28 -9.99
C ASN A 158 5.06 23.66 -8.88
N SER A 159 5.57 22.68 -8.13
CA SER A 159 6.47 22.89 -6.97
C SER A 159 7.89 22.44 -7.28
N ALA A 160 8.49 22.92 -8.35
CA ALA A 160 9.74 22.48 -8.98
C ALA A 160 10.97 22.23 -8.07
N LYS A 161 10.91 22.51 -6.75
CA LYS A 161 12.13 22.51 -5.92
C LYS A 161 12.45 21.18 -5.21
N LEU A 162 11.48 20.33 -4.92
CA LEU A 162 11.75 19.14 -4.07
C LEU A 162 11.79 17.84 -4.88
N VAL A 163 10.89 17.68 -5.82
CA VAL A 163 10.77 16.45 -6.60
C VAL A 163 11.79 16.40 -7.75
N ALA A 164 12.16 17.54 -8.32
CA ALA A 164 13.23 17.62 -9.32
C ALA A 164 14.57 17.11 -8.81
N ARG A 165 14.92 17.34 -7.53
CA ARG A 165 16.13 16.79 -6.91
C ARG A 165 16.10 15.28 -6.77
N VAL A 166 14.92 14.68 -6.68
CA VAL A 166 14.74 13.25 -6.44
C VAL A 166 14.65 12.47 -7.76
N VAL A 167 14.02 13.06 -8.79
CA VAL A 167 13.88 12.43 -10.10
C VAL A 167 15.15 12.61 -10.96
N VAL A 168 15.78 13.79 -10.92
CA VAL A 168 17.00 14.09 -11.70
C VAL A 168 18.23 13.35 -11.15
N ALA A 169 18.31 13.04 -9.89
CA ALA A 169 19.43 12.28 -9.32
C ALA A 169 19.54 10.83 -9.84
N LYS A 170 18.50 10.26 -10.47
CA LYS A 170 18.52 8.91 -11.08
C LYS A 170 18.71 8.92 -12.61
N VAL A 171 18.54 10.04 -13.28
CA VAL A 171 18.70 10.15 -14.75
C VAL A 171 20.16 10.42 -15.16
N VAL A 172 21.04 10.72 -14.19
CA VAL A 172 22.45 11.08 -14.41
C VAL A 172 23.40 10.04 -13.76
N LYS A 173 23.02 8.76 -13.82
CA LYS A 173 24.00 7.66 -13.57
C LYS A 173 23.90 6.63 -14.66
#